data_5c4abf98e61b0cb6da6ddec557f6d95e
#
_entry.id   5c4abf98e61b0cb6da6ddec557f6d95e
#
_cell.length_a   1.000
_cell.length_b   1.000
_cell.length_c   1.000
_cell.angle_alpha   90.00
_cell.angle_beta   90.00
_cell.angle_gamma   90.00
#
_symmetry.space_group_name_H-M   'P 1'
#
loop_
_entity.id
_entity.type
_entity.pdbx_description
1 polymer ?
#
loop_
_entity_poly.entity_id
_entity_poly.type
_entity_poly.pdbx_seq_one_letter_code
_entity_poly.pdbx_strand_id
1 'polypeptide(L)'
;EEYRKKFEFEGSFYVDLDFKHHYVGVFKYIHRGVEFYFLDNEDYFNRDNVYGENDDCERFVFFSKACVQLLRYIDFDCDIIHSNDWHTAMVNVYARDFAKGDPFYESIKTVFTIHNLKYQGVFSSNSLRQTDLSPMYFSEDALKFYDAINFMKGAIVFSDKVTTVSKNYADEIKYSFFGEGLDGVIRQYHYKISGITNGIDTTIWNPEKDKYLFKNYSLKNIKDKSVNKKALQRMYGLEEKDVPIFAMVTRLVENKGLELVRYIMDEFLTTEDVQVIILGTGDYSYEEMFKYYEWKFPDKLKANIYYNNEESHKIYAGADFLMMPSIFEPCGISQLIAMRYGTIPVVRETGGLRDTVQSFNEFSKEGNGFSFTNINAHDFLYTLRRAISFYYNDDFKIIQENAMKSKNDWEKSAKEYIQLYEEIIK
;
A
#
# COMPACT_ATOMS: atom_id res chain seq x y z
N GLU A 1 3.72 24.27 0.85
CA GLU A 1 3.80 25.69 1.33
C GLU A 1 2.79 26.00 2.44
N GLU A 2 1.54 25.50 2.40
CA GLU A 2 0.52 25.78 3.43
C GLU A 2 0.92 25.28 4.82
N TYR A 3 1.57 24.13 4.90
CA TYR A 3 2.05 23.55 6.16
C TYR A 3 3.37 24.16 6.61
N ARG A 4 4.25 24.58 5.70
CA ARG A 4 5.59 25.14 6.02
C ARG A 4 5.51 26.36 6.96
N LYS A 5 4.44 27.14 6.90
CA LYS A 5 4.18 28.28 7.80
C LYS A 5 3.90 27.87 9.25
N LYS A 6 3.65 26.59 9.50
CA LYS A 6 3.35 26.04 10.85
C LYS A 6 4.56 25.35 11.47
N PHE A 7 5.67 25.25 10.72
CA PHE A 7 6.87 24.57 11.16
C PHE A 7 7.74 25.54 11.96
N GLU A 8 8.24 25.06 13.10
CA GLU A 8 9.21 25.75 13.93
C GLU A 8 10.62 25.31 13.52
N PHE A 9 11.53 26.24 13.30
CA PHE A 9 12.92 25.94 13.01
C PHE A 9 13.68 25.64 14.30
N GLU A 10 14.18 24.42 14.45
CA GLU A 10 14.91 23.95 15.65
C GLU A 10 16.44 24.11 15.51
N GLY A 11 16.93 24.48 14.33
CA GLY A 11 18.34 24.64 14.04
C GLY A 11 18.83 23.77 12.88
N SER A 12 20.13 23.53 12.82
CA SER A 12 20.74 22.76 11.73
C SER A 12 21.98 22.01 12.17
N PHE A 13 22.28 20.94 11.45
CA PHE A 13 23.54 20.19 11.58
C PHE A 13 24.05 19.79 10.21
N TYR A 14 25.16 19.08 10.15
CA TYR A 14 25.75 18.60 8.90
C TYR A 14 25.92 17.09 8.90
N VAL A 15 25.67 16.49 7.76
CA VAL A 15 25.96 15.07 7.47
C VAL A 15 27.15 14.99 6.56
N ASP A 16 28.15 14.23 6.97
CA ASP A 16 29.34 13.98 6.15
C ASP A 16 29.08 12.75 5.26
N LEU A 17 29.24 12.93 3.95
CA LEU A 17 29.17 11.87 2.95
C LEU A 17 30.16 12.16 1.81
N ASP A 18 30.94 11.16 1.43
CA ASP A 18 31.88 11.23 0.29
C ASP A 18 32.72 12.52 0.31
N PHE A 19 33.31 12.85 1.47
CA PHE A 19 34.13 14.06 1.74
C PHE A 19 33.42 15.41 1.63
N LYS A 20 32.10 15.41 1.56
CA LYS A 20 31.26 16.63 1.54
C LYS A 20 30.48 16.77 2.84
N HIS A 21 30.29 18.02 3.26
CA HIS A 21 29.41 18.39 4.36
C HIS A 21 28.06 18.81 3.80
N HIS A 22 27.03 18.01 4.06
CA HIS A 22 25.68 18.30 3.59
C HIS A 22 24.86 18.94 4.70
N TYR A 23 24.31 20.11 4.44
CA TYR A 23 23.45 20.83 5.36
C TYR A 23 22.14 20.06 5.62
N VAL A 24 21.70 20.07 6.89
CA VAL A 24 20.41 19.57 7.33
C VAL A 24 19.72 20.63 8.17
N GLY A 25 18.69 21.25 7.65
CA GLY A 25 17.78 22.09 8.43
C GLY A 25 16.76 21.23 9.17
N VAL A 26 16.53 21.52 10.44
CA VAL A 26 15.58 20.77 11.27
C VAL A 26 14.36 21.64 11.56
N PHE A 27 13.20 21.19 11.12
CA PHE A 27 11.92 21.83 11.41
C PHE A 27 11.04 20.88 12.22
N LYS A 28 10.31 21.44 13.17
CA LYS A 28 9.38 20.70 14.03
C LYS A 28 7.94 21.14 13.80
N TYR A 29 7.03 20.18 13.88
CA TYR A 29 5.59 20.41 13.91
C TYR A 29 4.92 19.40 14.83
N ILE A 30 4.01 19.84 15.69
CA ILE A 30 3.25 18.96 16.58
C ILE A 30 1.84 18.79 16.03
N HIS A 31 1.45 17.55 15.76
CA HIS A 31 0.10 17.23 15.33
C HIS A 31 -0.51 16.10 16.17
N ARG A 32 -1.63 16.37 16.82
CA ARG A 32 -2.33 15.39 17.68
C ARG A 32 -1.43 14.73 18.75
N GLY A 33 -0.49 15.47 19.31
CA GLY A 33 0.44 14.97 20.33
C GLY A 33 1.65 14.21 19.79
N VAL A 34 1.78 14.08 18.46
CA VAL A 34 2.96 13.50 17.81
C VAL A 34 3.86 14.62 17.32
N GLU A 35 5.15 14.52 17.63
CA GLU A 35 6.17 15.41 17.11
C GLU A 35 6.65 14.93 15.74
N PHE A 36 6.56 15.81 14.75
CA PHE A 36 7.06 15.58 13.40
C PHE A 36 8.31 16.42 13.19
N TYR A 37 9.40 15.77 12.81
CA TYR A 37 10.63 16.42 12.42
C TYR A 37 10.80 16.31 10.90
N PHE A 38 11.04 17.45 10.27
CA PHE A 38 11.29 17.56 8.84
C PHE A 38 12.73 17.95 8.64
N LEU A 39 13.45 17.14 7.85
CA LEU A 39 14.83 17.37 7.50
C LEU A 39 14.89 18.09 6.16
N ASP A 40 15.34 19.34 6.16
CA ASP A 40 15.37 20.22 4.99
C ASP A 40 16.75 20.20 4.34
N ASN A 41 16.77 19.85 3.07
CA ASN A 41 17.90 20.00 2.18
C ASN A 41 17.36 20.18 0.75
N GLU A 42 17.43 21.41 0.24
CA GLU A 42 16.87 21.75 -1.07
C GLU A 42 17.64 21.11 -2.22
N ASP A 43 18.96 20.87 -2.09
CA ASP A 43 19.77 20.24 -3.13
C ASP A 43 19.29 18.83 -3.45
N TYR A 44 18.81 18.09 -2.45
CA TYR A 44 18.33 16.73 -2.60
C TYR A 44 16.81 16.62 -2.76
N PHE A 45 16.01 17.48 -2.12
CA PHE A 45 14.57 17.26 -1.99
C PHE A 45 13.67 18.31 -2.65
N ASN A 46 14.22 19.37 -3.20
CA ASN A 46 13.45 20.30 -4.03
C ASN A 46 13.34 19.77 -5.47
N ARG A 47 12.53 18.75 -5.65
CA ARG A 47 12.35 17.98 -6.91
C ARG A 47 10.89 17.71 -7.18
N ASP A 48 10.53 17.54 -8.45
CA ASP A 48 9.18 17.20 -8.88
C ASP A 48 8.81 15.76 -8.50
N ASN A 49 9.78 14.84 -8.57
CA ASN A 49 9.57 13.43 -8.23
C ASN A 49 10.17 13.08 -6.88
N VAL A 50 9.45 12.24 -6.12
CA VAL A 50 9.93 11.75 -4.82
C VAL A 50 11.15 10.83 -5.00
N TYR A 51 11.18 10.02 -6.05
CA TYR A 51 12.27 9.10 -6.42
C TYR A 51 12.26 8.83 -7.94
N GLY A 52 13.25 8.11 -8.42
CA GLY A 52 13.45 7.81 -9.84
C GLY A 52 14.53 8.69 -10.50
N GLU A 53 15.33 9.38 -9.70
CA GLU A 53 16.40 10.24 -10.14
C GLU A 53 17.77 9.51 -10.09
N ASN A 54 18.74 9.99 -10.86
CA ASN A 54 20.05 9.35 -10.97
C ASN A 54 20.84 9.36 -9.65
N ASP A 55 20.56 10.28 -8.76
CA ASP A 55 21.21 10.46 -7.46
C ASP A 55 20.42 9.89 -6.28
N ASP A 56 19.43 9.06 -6.53
CA ASP A 56 18.60 8.46 -5.49
C ASP A 56 19.41 7.70 -4.43
N CYS A 57 20.52 7.05 -4.82
CA CYS A 57 21.41 6.42 -3.86
C CYS A 57 21.93 7.42 -2.84
N GLU A 58 22.57 8.51 -3.30
CA GLU A 58 23.16 9.53 -2.44
C GLU A 58 22.07 10.24 -1.60
N ARG A 59 20.94 10.58 -2.20
CA ARG A 59 19.81 11.23 -1.52
C ARG A 59 19.28 10.43 -0.34
N PHE A 60 19.00 9.15 -0.53
CA PHE A 60 18.40 8.32 0.52
C PHE A 60 19.41 7.77 1.51
N VAL A 61 20.68 7.70 1.14
CA VAL A 61 21.82 7.55 2.07
C VAL A 61 21.91 8.76 2.99
N PHE A 62 21.94 9.97 2.42
CA PHE A 62 21.94 11.22 3.17
C PHE A 62 20.75 11.29 4.14
N PHE A 63 19.54 11.07 3.65
CA PHE A 63 18.32 11.11 4.46
C PHE A 63 18.39 10.11 5.63
N SER A 64 18.78 8.87 5.34
CA SER A 64 18.87 7.82 6.36
C SER A 64 19.90 8.13 7.43
N LYS A 65 21.09 8.63 7.03
CA LYS A 65 22.14 9.01 7.98
C LYS A 65 21.72 10.23 8.83
N ALA A 66 21.08 11.22 8.18
CA ALA A 66 20.53 12.39 8.86
C ALA A 66 19.45 12.02 9.89
N CYS A 67 18.56 11.05 9.59
CA CYS A 67 17.56 10.58 10.53
C CYS A 67 18.16 9.97 11.80
N VAL A 68 19.25 9.20 11.67
CA VAL A 68 19.92 8.61 12.83
C VAL A 68 20.67 9.68 13.64
N GLN A 69 21.38 10.60 12.97
CA GLN A 69 22.09 11.70 13.64
C GLN A 69 21.12 12.69 14.32
N LEU A 70 19.90 12.86 13.77
CA LEU A 70 18.87 13.71 14.37
C LEU A 70 18.59 13.32 15.81
N LEU A 71 18.53 12.03 16.13
CA LEU A 71 18.24 11.55 17.51
C LEU A 71 19.20 12.16 18.53
N ARG A 72 20.48 12.16 18.20
CA ARG A 72 21.53 12.77 19.03
C ARG A 72 21.44 14.30 19.05
N TYR A 73 21.13 14.88 17.90
CA TYR A 73 21.04 16.35 17.78
C TYR A 73 19.91 16.95 18.64
N ILE A 74 18.77 16.25 18.74
CA ILE A 74 17.63 16.68 19.56
C ILE A 74 17.62 16.06 20.97
N ASP A 75 18.67 15.32 21.35
CA ASP A 75 18.81 14.60 22.61
C ASP A 75 17.59 13.70 22.93
N PHE A 76 17.14 12.95 21.91
CA PHE A 76 15.96 12.08 22.02
C PHE A 76 16.37 10.68 22.52
N ASP A 77 15.96 10.34 23.74
CA ASP A 77 16.14 9.00 24.33
C ASP A 77 15.22 8.00 23.60
N CYS A 78 15.78 7.31 22.62
CA CYS A 78 15.06 6.50 21.65
C CYS A 78 15.15 5.02 21.99
N ASP A 79 14.02 4.37 22.30
CA ASP A 79 13.96 2.93 22.49
C ASP A 79 13.97 2.18 21.15
N ILE A 80 13.21 2.68 20.16
CA ILE A 80 12.98 2.00 18.88
C ILE A 80 13.07 2.97 17.71
N ILE A 81 13.86 2.61 16.71
CA ILE A 81 13.79 3.20 15.36
C ILE A 81 12.95 2.27 14.49
N HIS A 82 11.90 2.82 13.86
CA HIS A 82 11.09 2.10 12.91
C HIS A 82 11.14 2.76 11.53
N SER A 83 11.80 2.13 10.58
CA SER A 83 11.95 2.60 9.22
C SER A 83 11.02 1.87 8.25
N ASN A 84 10.70 2.52 7.11
CA ASN A 84 9.71 2.02 6.15
C ASN A 84 10.25 2.10 4.73
N ASP A 85 10.21 0.99 4.00
CA ASP A 85 10.65 0.84 2.62
C ASP A 85 12.12 1.20 2.36
N TRP A 86 12.56 0.98 1.13
CA TRP A 86 13.96 1.13 0.73
C TRP A 86 14.53 2.54 0.93
N HIS A 87 13.68 3.57 0.89
CA HIS A 87 14.08 4.97 1.08
C HIS A 87 14.66 5.25 2.47
N THR A 88 14.25 4.46 3.47
CA THR A 88 14.74 4.57 4.85
C THR A 88 15.45 3.30 5.33
N ALA A 89 15.70 2.36 4.43
CA ALA A 89 16.33 1.08 4.77
C ALA A 89 17.71 1.24 5.40
N MET A 90 18.49 2.24 4.95
CA MET A 90 19.83 2.51 5.46
C MET A 90 19.82 3.08 6.89
N VAL A 91 18.69 3.56 7.41
CA VAL A 91 18.53 3.96 8.83
C VAL A 91 18.92 2.82 9.76
N ASN A 92 18.46 1.60 9.48
CA ASN A 92 18.73 0.42 10.32
C ASN A 92 20.20 -0.01 10.22
N VAL A 93 20.82 0.17 9.05
CA VAL A 93 22.25 -0.09 8.85
C VAL A 93 23.09 0.91 9.63
N TYR A 94 22.78 2.22 9.52
CA TYR A 94 23.52 3.26 10.25
C TYR A 94 23.31 3.18 11.76
N ALA A 95 22.12 2.87 12.24
CA ALA A 95 21.90 2.67 13.67
C ALA A 95 22.83 1.61 14.25
N ARG A 96 23.05 0.50 13.51
CA ARG A 96 23.98 -0.57 13.93
C ARG A 96 25.45 -0.20 13.73
N ASP A 97 25.77 0.59 12.72
CA ASP A 97 27.13 1.04 12.49
C ASP A 97 27.57 2.06 13.55
N PHE A 98 26.73 3.03 13.86
CA PHE A 98 26.99 4.04 14.89
C PHE A 98 27.11 3.44 16.30
N ALA A 99 26.32 2.40 16.62
CA ALA A 99 26.39 1.69 17.88
C ALA A 99 27.77 1.04 18.17
N LYS A 100 28.60 0.83 17.13
CA LYS A 100 29.98 0.31 17.32
C LYS A 100 30.93 1.33 17.94
N GLY A 101 30.63 2.61 17.83
CA GLY A 101 31.51 3.71 18.24
C GLY A 101 30.88 4.70 19.21
N ASP A 102 29.56 4.66 19.42
CA ASP A 102 28.84 5.59 20.28
C ASP A 102 27.77 4.84 21.13
N PRO A 103 27.98 4.78 22.47
CA PRO A 103 27.05 4.12 23.39
C PRO A 103 25.60 4.63 23.32
N PHE A 104 25.37 5.86 22.85
CA PHE A 104 24.03 6.41 22.67
C PHE A 104 23.14 5.51 21.80
N TYR A 105 23.72 4.84 20.80
CA TYR A 105 22.96 4.00 19.84
C TYR A 105 22.91 2.52 20.25
N GLU A 106 23.64 2.07 21.26
CA GLU A 106 23.80 0.64 21.60
C GLU A 106 22.47 -0.01 22.02
N SER A 107 21.66 0.71 22.80
CA SER A 107 20.37 0.20 23.33
C SER A 107 19.23 0.24 22.32
N ILE A 108 19.36 1.03 21.25
CA ILE A 108 18.27 1.29 20.30
C ILE A 108 17.94 0.02 19.52
N LYS A 109 16.68 -0.39 19.59
CA LYS A 109 16.13 -1.49 18.77
C LYS A 109 15.67 -0.98 17.42
N THR A 110 15.70 -1.83 16.42
CA THR A 110 15.36 -1.47 15.06
C THR A 110 14.25 -2.34 14.49
N VAL A 111 13.25 -1.70 13.89
CA VAL A 111 12.17 -2.34 13.14
C VAL A 111 12.20 -1.82 11.70
N PHE A 112 11.95 -2.69 10.75
CA PHE A 112 11.85 -2.34 9.34
C PHE A 112 10.54 -2.87 8.76
N THR A 113 9.75 -2.01 8.10
CA THR A 113 8.53 -2.43 7.40
C THR A 113 8.72 -2.41 5.90
N ILE A 114 8.40 -3.55 5.27
CA ILE A 114 8.36 -3.73 3.82
C ILE A 114 6.91 -3.52 3.35
N HIS A 115 6.63 -2.40 2.67
CA HIS A 115 5.33 -2.18 2.06
C HIS A 115 5.21 -2.82 0.69
N ASN A 116 6.32 -2.85 -0.07
CA ASN A 116 6.37 -3.53 -1.37
C ASN A 116 7.80 -3.99 -1.69
N LEU A 117 8.02 -5.29 -1.67
CA LEU A 117 9.33 -5.91 -1.91
C LEU A 117 9.88 -5.67 -3.33
N LYS A 118 9.05 -5.30 -4.29
CA LYS A 118 9.47 -4.99 -5.66
C LYS A 118 10.43 -3.80 -5.73
N TYR A 119 10.32 -2.84 -4.82
CA TYR A 119 11.14 -1.63 -4.79
C TYR A 119 12.18 -1.74 -3.68
N GLN A 120 13.44 -1.97 -4.04
CA GLN A 120 14.46 -2.43 -3.10
C GLN A 120 15.61 -1.43 -2.86
N GLY A 121 15.75 -0.40 -3.71
CA GLY A 121 16.91 0.48 -3.67
C GLY A 121 18.19 -0.29 -4.03
N VAL A 122 18.25 -0.78 -5.29
CA VAL A 122 19.40 -1.50 -5.83
C VAL A 122 20.27 -0.54 -6.63
N PHE A 123 21.54 -0.44 -6.25
CA PHE A 123 22.50 0.48 -6.84
C PHE A 123 23.81 -0.23 -7.18
N SER A 124 24.59 0.33 -8.08
CA SER A 124 25.92 -0.19 -8.44
C SER A 124 26.79 -0.43 -7.19
N SER A 125 27.61 -1.47 -7.20
CA SER A 125 28.60 -1.74 -6.13
C SER A 125 29.52 -0.55 -5.86
N ASN A 126 29.82 0.25 -6.87
CA ASN A 126 30.61 1.48 -6.72
C ASN A 126 29.93 2.53 -5.84
N SER A 127 28.59 2.47 -5.73
CA SER A 127 27.83 3.39 -4.87
C SER A 127 28.00 3.11 -3.38
N LEU A 128 28.65 2.00 -2.99
CA LEU A 128 28.95 1.74 -1.58
C LEU A 128 29.77 2.89 -0.96
N ARG A 129 30.72 3.48 -1.71
CA ARG A 129 31.50 4.61 -1.20
C ARG A 129 30.63 5.83 -0.85
N GLN A 130 29.50 6.03 -1.54
CA GLN A 130 28.56 7.12 -1.24
C GLN A 130 27.85 6.91 0.11
N THR A 131 27.85 5.68 0.64
CA THR A 131 27.26 5.37 1.93
C THR A 131 28.15 5.72 3.12
N ASP A 132 29.43 6.03 2.88
CA ASP A 132 30.45 6.25 3.92
C ASP A 132 30.60 5.05 4.89
N LEU A 133 30.15 3.86 4.49
CA LEU A 133 30.33 2.63 5.22
C LEU A 133 31.63 1.93 4.83
N SER A 134 32.20 1.15 5.76
CA SER A 134 33.37 0.33 5.49
C SER A 134 33.15 -0.60 4.29
N PRO A 135 34.17 -0.88 3.46
CA PRO A 135 34.09 -1.88 2.39
C PRO A 135 33.61 -3.28 2.86
N MET A 136 33.71 -3.59 4.12
CA MET A 136 33.20 -4.84 4.70
C MET A 136 31.67 -4.99 4.56
N TYR A 137 30.93 -3.90 4.39
CA TYR A 137 29.49 -3.94 4.12
C TYR A 137 29.15 -4.46 2.72
N PHE A 138 30.14 -4.58 1.81
CA PHE A 138 29.97 -5.29 0.55
C PHE A 138 30.21 -6.78 0.73
N SER A 139 29.37 -7.43 1.50
CA SER A 139 29.41 -8.87 1.77
C SER A 139 28.02 -9.49 1.68
N GLU A 140 27.95 -10.82 1.55
CA GLU A 140 26.69 -11.56 1.48
C GLU A 140 25.84 -11.38 2.73
N ASP A 141 26.47 -11.18 3.88
CA ASP A 141 25.81 -10.95 5.18
C ASP A 141 25.49 -9.46 5.42
N ALA A 142 25.57 -8.60 4.38
CA ALA A 142 25.28 -7.19 4.50
C ALA A 142 24.53 -6.65 3.24
N LEU A 143 25.13 -5.70 2.53
CA LEU A 143 24.47 -4.98 1.42
C LEU A 143 24.64 -5.66 0.06
N LYS A 144 25.62 -6.58 -0.11
CA LYS A 144 25.89 -7.17 -1.41
C LYS A 144 24.70 -7.95 -1.95
N PHE A 145 24.32 -7.65 -3.18
CA PHE A 145 23.24 -8.30 -3.91
C PHE A 145 23.68 -8.51 -5.35
N TYR A 146 24.19 -9.72 -5.65
CA TYR A 146 24.93 -10.00 -6.88
C TYR A 146 26.11 -9.02 -7.02
N ASP A 147 26.20 -8.27 -8.13
CA ASP A 147 27.24 -7.25 -8.37
C ASP A 147 26.83 -5.83 -7.94
N ALA A 148 25.79 -5.72 -7.13
CA ALA A 148 25.19 -4.47 -6.66
C ALA A 148 25.12 -4.39 -5.14
N ILE A 149 24.71 -3.24 -4.62
CA ILE A 149 24.23 -3.08 -3.23
C ILE A 149 22.73 -2.98 -3.23
N ASN A 150 22.09 -3.52 -2.18
CA ASN A 150 20.64 -3.52 -2.01
C ASN A 150 20.29 -3.00 -0.62
N PHE A 151 19.65 -1.84 -0.56
CA PHE A 151 19.30 -1.18 0.70
C PHE A 151 18.29 -1.98 1.51
N MET A 152 17.25 -2.50 0.86
CA MET A 152 16.24 -3.32 1.54
C MET A 152 16.84 -4.60 2.13
N LYS A 153 17.77 -5.26 1.42
CA LYS A 153 18.54 -6.37 1.97
C LYS A 153 19.28 -5.96 3.24
N GLY A 154 19.97 -4.81 3.20
CA GLY A 154 20.65 -4.25 4.38
C GLY A 154 19.70 -4.07 5.54
N ALA A 155 18.55 -3.46 5.35
CA ALA A 155 17.56 -3.30 6.40
C ALA A 155 17.06 -4.65 6.95
N ILE A 156 16.77 -5.63 6.08
CA ILE A 156 16.39 -6.98 6.52
C ILE A 156 17.48 -7.62 7.39
N VAL A 157 18.74 -7.49 6.99
CA VAL A 157 19.86 -8.08 7.74
C VAL A 157 20.04 -7.42 9.11
N PHE A 158 20.07 -6.09 9.15
CA PHE A 158 20.48 -5.32 10.34
C PHE A 158 19.35 -4.96 11.30
N SER A 159 18.08 -5.20 10.97
CA SER A 159 16.96 -4.95 11.88
C SER A 159 16.79 -6.05 12.93
N ASP A 160 16.31 -5.71 14.12
CA ASP A 160 15.88 -6.68 15.13
C ASP A 160 14.59 -7.38 14.73
N LYS A 161 13.64 -6.65 14.16
CA LYS A 161 12.40 -7.17 13.58
C LYS A 161 12.14 -6.58 12.21
N VAL A 162 11.54 -7.38 11.36
CA VAL A 162 11.05 -6.97 10.04
C VAL A 162 9.57 -7.25 9.97
N THR A 163 8.81 -6.28 9.51
CA THR A 163 7.38 -6.49 9.24
C THR A 163 7.09 -6.31 7.77
N THR A 164 5.99 -6.89 7.33
CA THR A 164 5.35 -6.55 6.07
C THR A 164 3.86 -6.36 6.30
N VAL A 165 3.15 -5.88 5.29
CA VAL A 165 1.79 -5.35 5.43
C VAL A 165 0.68 -6.39 5.28
N SER A 166 1.00 -7.67 5.44
CA SER A 166 0.05 -8.78 5.41
C SER A 166 0.71 -10.06 5.96
N LYS A 167 -0.04 -10.89 6.67
CA LYS A 167 0.43 -12.19 7.15
C LYS A 167 0.69 -13.14 6.00
N ASN A 168 -0.23 -13.20 5.05
CA ASN A 168 -0.07 -14.03 3.85
C ASN A 168 1.07 -13.51 2.98
N TYR A 169 1.26 -12.19 2.85
CA TYR A 169 2.39 -11.65 2.09
C TYR A 169 3.74 -11.99 2.73
N ALA A 170 3.83 -11.99 4.07
CA ALA A 170 5.03 -12.44 4.78
C ALA A 170 5.39 -13.91 4.47
N ASP A 171 4.40 -14.73 4.12
CA ASP A 171 4.63 -16.11 3.67
C ASP A 171 4.93 -16.18 2.18
N GLU A 172 4.22 -15.43 1.33
CA GLU A 172 4.41 -15.40 -0.12
C GLU A 172 5.83 -14.99 -0.53
N ILE A 173 6.39 -13.94 0.09
CA ILE A 173 7.73 -13.42 -0.24
C ILE A 173 8.88 -14.40 0.04
N LYS A 174 8.63 -15.51 0.72
CA LYS A 174 9.59 -16.62 0.91
C LYS A 174 9.79 -17.45 -0.37
N TYR A 175 8.90 -17.34 -1.33
CA TYR A 175 8.94 -18.07 -2.60
C TYR A 175 9.45 -17.19 -3.73
N SER A 176 10.20 -17.78 -4.67
CA SER A 176 10.87 -17.04 -5.74
C SER A 176 9.94 -16.20 -6.60
N PHE A 177 8.69 -16.65 -6.82
CA PHE A 177 7.71 -15.90 -7.62
C PHE A 177 7.34 -14.54 -7.00
N PHE A 178 7.32 -14.42 -5.67
CA PHE A 178 6.96 -13.19 -4.96
C PHE A 178 8.17 -12.50 -4.31
N GLY A 179 9.30 -13.20 -4.24
CA GLY A 179 10.47 -12.78 -3.45
C GLY A 179 11.37 -11.75 -4.14
N GLU A 180 11.11 -11.43 -5.42
CA GLU A 180 11.84 -10.39 -6.18
C GLU A 180 13.39 -10.53 -6.07
N GLY A 181 13.88 -11.78 -6.02
CA GLY A 181 15.29 -12.12 -5.84
C GLY A 181 15.80 -12.08 -4.38
N LEU A 182 14.99 -11.64 -3.42
CA LEU A 182 15.31 -11.63 -1.99
C LEU A 182 14.74 -12.84 -1.22
N ASP A 183 14.06 -13.78 -1.88
CA ASP A 183 13.47 -14.94 -1.22
C ASP A 183 14.46 -15.77 -0.39
N GLY A 184 15.72 -15.88 -0.83
CA GLY A 184 16.80 -16.52 -0.07
C GLY A 184 17.10 -15.78 1.24
N VAL A 185 17.21 -14.46 1.19
CA VAL A 185 17.43 -13.59 2.37
C VAL A 185 16.21 -13.65 3.29
N ILE A 186 15.00 -13.56 2.74
CA ILE A 186 13.75 -13.67 3.50
C ILE A 186 13.67 -15.02 4.25
N ARG A 187 14.01 -16.14 3.60
CA ARG A 187 14.05 -17.45 4.26
C ARG A 187 15.12 -17.54 5.34
N GLN A 188 16.30 -16.96 5.12
CA GLN A 188 17.37 -16.94 6.11
C GLN A 188 16.96 -16.19 7.40
N TYR A 189 16.27 -15.07 7.25
CA TYR A 189 15.87 -14.20 8.36
C TYR A 189 14.38 -14.34 8.72
N HIS A 190 13.71 -15.43 8.31
CA HIS A 190 12.27 -15.62 8.51
C HIS A 190 11.81 -15.52 9.97
N TYR A 191 12.68 -15.88 10.92
CA TYR A 191 12.40 -15.88 12.37
C TYR A 191 12.10 -14.48 12.94
N LYS A 192 12.51 -13.43 12.26
CA LYS A 192 12.25 -12.04 12.65
C LYS A 192 11.26 -11.31 11.74
N ILE A 193 10.68 -12.02 10.76
CA ILE A 193 9.74 -11.45 9.79
C ILE A 193 8.31 -11.82 10.17
N SER A 194 7.42 -10.83 10.22
CA SER A 194 5.99 -11.01 10.48
C SER A 194 5.15 -10.09 9.63
N GLY A 195 3.86 -10.39 9.49
CA GLY A 195 2.91 -9.55 8.77
C GLY A 195 1.95 -8.83 9.71
N ILE A 196 1.82 -7.51 9.55
CA ILE A 196 0.82 -6.67 10.23
C ILE A 196 0.03 -5.93 9.16
N THR A 197 -1.26 -6.25 9.03
CA THR A 197 -2.11 -5.68 7.97
C THR A 197 -2.37 -4.20 8.22
N ASN A 198 -2.25 -3.36 7.18
CA ASN A 198 -2.60 -1.95 7.26
C ASN A 198 -4.10 -1.76 7.55
N GLY A 199 -4.43 -0.66 8.22
CA GLY A 199 -5.80 -0.19 8.39
C GLY A 199 -6.14 0.95 7.43
N ILE A 200 -7.39 1.42 7.51
CA ILE A 200 -7.85 2.65 6.87
C ILE A 200 -8.21 3.70 7.92
N ASP A 201 -8.11 4.99 7.55
CA ASP A 201 -8.66 6.08 8.38
C ASP A 201 -10.18 6.10 8.25
N THR A 202 -10.85 5.58 9.27
CA THR A 202 -12.32 5.53 9.35
C THR A 202 -12.98 6.87 9.66
N THR A 203 -12.22 7.95 9.84
CA THR A 203 -12.75 9.32 9.90
C THR A 203 -12.91 9.91 8.50
N ILE A 204 -11.97 9.59 7.59
CA ILE A 204 -11.99 9.99 6.18
C ILE A 204 -12.93 9.07 5.39
N TRP A 205 -12.70 7.75 5.50
CA TRP A 205 -13.48 6.73 4.80
C TRP A 205 -14.70 6.32 5.65
N ASN A 206 -15.71 7.19 5.67
CA ASN A 206 -16.91 6.99 6.49
C ASN A 206 -18.20 7.38 5.76
N PRO A 207 -18.98 6.41 5.24
CA PRO A 207 -20.19 6.71 4.48
C PRO A 207 -21.24 7.50 5.24
N GLU A 208 -21.19 7.55 6.59
CA GLU A 208 -22.12 8.35 7.40
C GLU A 208 -21.81 9.86 7.35
N LYS A 209 -20.55 10.25 7.10
CA LYS A 209 -20.09 11.63 7.23
C LYS A 209 -19.29 12.12 6.02
N ASP A 210 -19.10 11.28 5.03
CA ASP A 210 -18.30 11.59 3.85
C ASP A 210 -18.97 12.71 3.04
N LYS A 211 -18.28 13.83 2.92
CA LYS A 211 -18.76 15.03 2.24
C LYS A 211 -18.86 14.90 0.72
N TYR A 212 -18.23 13.87 0.13
CA TYR A 212 -18.20 13.66 -1.30
C TYR A 212 -19.37 12.82 -1.82
N LEU A 213 -20.14 12.17 -0.93
CA LEU A 213 -21.25 11.33 -1.32
C LEU A 213 -22.48 12.15 -1.73
N PHE A 214 -23.24 11.61 -2.66
CA PHE A 214 -24.55 12.18 -3.03
C PHE A 214 -25.57 12.01 -1.88
N LYS A 215 -25.49 10.89 -1.15
CA LYS A 215 -26.30 10.61 0.03
C LYS A 215 -25.49 9.82 1.05
N ASN A 216 -25.37 10.34 2.26
CA ASN A 216 -24.74 9.61 3.36
C ASN A 216 -25.62 8.45 3.83
N TYR A 217 -24.99 7.36 4.25
CA TYR A 217 -25.66 6.16 4.73
C TYR A 217 -24.81 5.38 5.75
N SER A 218 -25.46 4.41 6.41
CA SER A 218 -24.84 3.50 7.38
C SER A 218 -25.44 2.11 7.25
N LEU A 219 -24.98 1.16 8.07
CA LEU A 219 -25.63 -0.15 8.19
C LEU A 219 -27.12 -0.08 8.49
N LYS A 220 -27.57 0.91 9.27
CA LYS A 220 -28.99 1.06 9.66
C LYS A 220 -29.88 1.45 8.49
N ASN A 221 -29.32 2.17 7.53
CA ASN A 221 -30.03 2.67 6.34
C ASN A 221 -29.26 2.36 5.05
N ILE A 222 -28.69 1.15 4.96
CA ILE A 222 -27.86 0.71 3.81
C ILE A 222 -28.58 0.83 2.45
N LYS A 223 -29.91 0.76 2.46
CA LYS A 223 -30.73 0.98 1.26
C LYS A 223 -30.50 2.35 0.61
N ASP A 224 -30.05 3.37 1.37
CA ASP A 224 -29.73 4.69 0.83
C ASP A 224 -28.47 4.66 -0.08
N LYS A 225 -27.67 3.57 -0.05
CA LYS A 225 -26.60 3.31 -1.03
C LYS A 225 -27.14 3.31 -2.48
N SER A 226 -28.39 2.89 -2.69
CA SER A 226 -29.04 2.92 -4.02
C SER A 226 -29.17 4.33 -4.60
N VAL A 227 -29.24 5.37 -3.75
CA VAL A 227 -29.23 6.77 -4.20
C VAL A 227 -27.87 7.13 -4.81
N ASN A 228 -26.78 6.69 -4.16
CA ASN A 228 -25.42 6.89 -4.68
C ASN A 228 -25.21 6.12 -5.99
N LYS A 229 -25.73 4.89 -6.09
CA LYS A 229 -25.67 4.09 -7.32
C LYS A 229 -26.31 4.82 -8.51
N LYS A 230 -27.56 5.27 -8.38
CA LYS A 230 -28.25 6.01 -9.42
C LYS A 230 -27.56 7.33 -9.78
N ALA A 231 -27.04 8.04 -8.79
CA ALA A 231 -26.29 9.26 -9.00
C ALA A 231 -24.95 9.00 -9.72
N LEU A 232 -24.28 7.88 -9.40
CA LEU A 232 -23.07 7.44 -10.08
C LEU A 232 -23.35 7.09 -11.56
N GLN A 233 -24.42 6.36 -11.83
CA GLN A 233 -24.85 6.07 -13.20
C GLN A 233 -25.05 7.35 -14.02
N ARG A 234 -25.79 8.33 -13.48
CA ARG A 234 -25.97 9.65 -14.13
C ARG A 234 -24.66 10.37 -14.35
N MET A 235 -23.80 10.39 -13.35
CA MET A 235 -22.48 11.06 -13.42
C MET A 235 -21.63 10.51 -14.55
N TYR A 236 -21.70 9.21 -14.80
CA TYR A 236 -20.96 8.52 -15.86
C TYR A 236 -21.73 8.44 -17.21
N GLY A 237 -22.93 9.00 -17.28
CA GLY A 237 -23.77 8.91 -18.49
C GLY A 237 -24.24 7.50 -18.83
N LEU A 238 -24.34 6.65 -17.80
CA LEU A 238 -24.91 5.31 -17.87
C LEU A 238 -26.41 5.38 -17.60
N GLU A 239 -27.17 4.44 -18.18
CA GLU A 239 -28.59 4.31 -17.89
C GLU A 239 -28.81 3.91 -16.43
N GLU A 240 -29.79 4.53 -15.76
CA GLU A 240 -30.22 4.13 -14.41
C GLU A 240 -30.96 2.79 -14.46
N LYS A 241 -30.23 1.70 -14.37
CA LYS A 241 -30.73 0.33 -14.34
C LYS A 241 -30.46 -0.33 -12.99
N ASP A 242 -31.31 -1.26 -12.61
CA ASP A 242 -31.06 -2.15 -11.48
C ASP A 242 -30.24 -3.37 -11.88
N VAL A 243 -29.01 -3.11 -12.32
CA VAL A 243 -28.01 -4.12 -12.69
C VAL A 243 -26.74 -3.93 -11.86
N PRO A 244 -25.92 -4.96 -11.63
CA PRO A 244 -24.70 -4.81 -10.84
C PRO A 244 -23.72 -3.82 -11.49
N ILE A 245 -23.16 -2.91 -10.67
CA ILE A 245 -22.03 -2.05 -11.07
C ILE A 245 -20.74 -2.64 -10.51
N PHE A 246 -19.85 -3.05 -11.41
CA PHE A 246 -18.48 -3.45 -11.09
C PHE A 246 -17.54 -2.27 -11.26
N ALA A 247 -16.67 -2.02 -10.28
CA ALA A 247 -15.71 -0.93 -10.35
C ALA A 247 -14.28 -1.41 -10.20
N MET A 248 -13.34 -0.66 -10.80
CA MET A 248 -11.91 -0.72 -10.48
C MET A 248 -11.43 0.70 -10.16
N VAL A 249 -10.81 0.88 -9.00
CA VAL A 249 -10.15 2.13 -8.59
C VAL A 249 -8.70 1.78 -8.28
N THR A 250 -7.81 1.94 -9.25
CA THR A 250 -6.44 1.42 -9.15
C THR A 250 -5.48 2.09 -10.15
N ARG A 251 -4.18 1.94 -9.91
CA ARG A 251 -3.18 2.19 -10.96
C ARG A 251 -3.33 1.14 -12.07
N LEU A 252 -3.26 1.58 -13.30
CA LEU A 252 -3.40 0.70 -14.47
C LEU A 252 -2.04 0.10 -14.84
N VAL A 253 -1.60 -0.88 -14.05
CA VAL A 253 -0.30 -1.56 -14.20
C VAL A 253 -0.46 -3.08 -14.13
N GLU A 254 0.51 -3.81 -14.68
CA GLU A 254 0.46 -5.27 -14.88
C GLU A 254 0.08 -6.05 -13.61
N ASN A 255 0.70 -5.72 -12.47
CA ASN A 255 0.47 -6.46 -11.23
C ASN A 255 -0.96 -6.36 -10.69
N LYS A 256 -1.80 -5.48 -11.24
CA LYS A 256 -3.24 -5.39 -10.92
C LYS A 256 -4.09 -6.43 -11.68
N GLY A 257 -3.45 -7.32 -12.44
CA GLY A 257 -4.12 -8.42 -13.13
C GLY A 257 -4.94 -7.96 -14.34
N LEU A 258 -4.54 -6.85 -14.97
CA LEU A 258 -5.28 -6.25 -16.08
C LEU A 258 -5.29 -7.14 -17.34
N GLU A 259 -4.34 -8.06 -17.49
CA GLU A 259 -4.38 -9.07 -18.54
C GLU A 259 -5.54 -10.07 -18.33
N LEU A 260 -5.86 -10.43 -17.08
CA LEU A 260 -7.05 -11.23 -16.80
C LEU A 260 -8.33 -10.48 -17.16
N VAL A 261 -8.37 -9.19 -16.87
CA VAL A 261 -9.48 -8.29 -17.24
C VAL A 261 -9.60 -8.20 -18.77
N ARG A 262 -8.49 -7.98 -19.48
CA ARG A 262 -8.44 -7.91 -20.95
C ARG A 262 -9.03 -9.17 -21.59
N TYR A 263 -8.64 -10.32 -21.05
CA TYR A 263 -9.06 -11.60 -21.62
C TYR A 263 -10.56 -11.85 -21.53
N ILE A 264 -11.23 -11.43 -20.46
CA ILE A 264 -12.64 -11.73 -20.21
C ILE A 264 -13.60 -10.60 -20.61
N MET A 265 -13.13 -9.38 -20.83
CA MET A 265 -14.00 -8.20 -20.88
C MET A 265 -15.01 -8.26 -22.04
N ASP A 266 -14.61 -8.76 -23.20
CA ASP A 266 -15.53 -8.93 -24.35
C ASP A 266 -16.67 -9.91 -24.02
N GLU A 267 -16.35 -11.07 -23.48
CA GLU A 267 -17.35 -12.06 -23.08
C GLU A 267 -18.24 -11.49 -21.97
N PHE A 268 -17.62 -10.95 -20.92
CA PHE A 268 -18.33 -10.44 -19.75
C PHE A 268 -19.36 -9.36 -20.12
N LEU A 269 -18.95 -8.37 -20.91
CA LEU A 269 -19.85 -7.27 -21.32
C LEU A 269 -20.89 -7.71 -22.38
N THR A 270 -20.60 -8.75 -23.15
CA THR A 270 -21.55 -9.28 -24.14
C THR A 270 -22.62 -10.14 -23.49
N THR A 271 -22.24 -10.99 -22.53
CA THR A 271 -23.15 -12.01 -21.97
C THR A 271 -23.88 -11.58 -20.72
N GLU A 272 -23.28 -10.67 -19.91
CA GLU A 272 -23.87 -10.27 -18.63
C GLU A 272 -24.54 -8.88 -18.73
N ASP A 273 -25.66 -8.72 -18.03
CA ASP A 273 -26.31 -7.41 -17.89
C ASP A 273 -25.72 -6.67 -16.67
N VAL A 274 -24.64 -5.96 -16.92
CA VAL A 274 -23.83 -5.27 -15.91
C VAL A 274 -23.35 -3.92 -16.41
N GLN A 275 -22.92 -3.07 -15.50
CA GLN A 275 -22.16 -1.86 -15.81
C GLN A 275 -20.79 -1.91 -15.17
N VAL A 276 -19.78 -1.34 -15.81
CA VAL A 276 -18.38 -1.33 -15.35
C VAL A 276 -17.86 0.11 -15.33
N ILE A 277 -17.23 0.48 -14.21
CA ILE A 277 -16.65 1.80 -14.02
C ILE A 277 -15.17 1.65 -13.65
N ILE A 278 -14.31 2.30 -14.42
CA ILE A 278 -12.86 2.29 -14.23
C ILE A 278 -12.40 3.69 -13.86
N LEU A 279 -11.65 3.83 -12.78
CA LEU A 279 -10.94 5.06 -12.40
C LEU A 279 -9.47 4.75 -12.13
N GLY A 280 -8.58 5.33 -12.90
CA GLY A 280 -7.15 5.15 -12.71
C GLY A 280 -6.32 5.58 -13.90
N THR A 281 -5.00 5.58 -13.72
CA THR A 281 -4.00 5.87 -14.76
C THR A 281 -2.80 4.97 -14.57
N GLY A 282 -2.00 4.76 -15.60
CA GLY A 282 -0.81 3.93 -15.54
C GLY A 282 -0.15 3.67 -16.89
N ASP A 283 0.02 2.39 -17.23
CA ASP A 283 0.67 2.00 -18.47
C ASP A 283 -0.25 2.28 -19.67
N TYR A 284 0.27 2.93 -20.69
CA TYR A 284 -0.45 3.35 -21.90
C TYR A 284 -1.29 2.22 -22.52
N SER A 285 -0.75 0.99 -22.54
CA SER A 285 -1.44 -0.17 -23.12
C SER A 285 -2.75 -0.52 -22.41
N TYR A 286 -2.82 -0.29 -21.09
CA TYR A 286 -4.03 -0.54 -20.31
C TYR A 286 -5.01 0.64 -20.36
N GLU A 287 -4.49 1.86 -20.44
CA GLU A 287 -5.32 3.03 -20.66
C GLU A 287 -6.08 2.94 -21.99
N GLU A 288 -5.37 2.60 -23.09
CA GLU A 288 -5.98 2.40 -24.41
C GLU A 288 -6.93 1.20 -24.44
N MET A 289 -6.64 0.14 -23.70
CA MET A 289 -7.54 -1.00 -23.57
C MET A 289 -8.91 -0.57 -23.01
N PHE A 290 -8.94 0.21 -21.93
CA PHE A 290 -10.20 0.64 -21.33
C PHE A 290 -10.95 1.67 -22.20
N LYS A 291 -10.23 2.57 -22.88
CA LYS A 291 -10.83 3.46 -23.89
C LYS A 291 -11.47 2.69 -25.04
N TYR A 292 -10.81 1.62 -25.51
CA TYR A 292 -11.36 0.72 -26.52
C TYR A 292 -12.65 0.03 -26.04
N TYR A 293 -12.68 -0.49 -24.81
CA TYR A 293 -13.88 -1.13 -24.27
C TYR A 293 -15.01 -0.12 -24.03
N GLU A 294 -14.73 1.09 -23.61
CA GLU A 294 -15.73 2.16 -23.52
C GLU A 294 -16.32 2.49 -24.87
N TRP A 295 -15.49 2.61 -25.91
CA TRP A 295 -15.96 2.82 -27.29
C TRP A 295 -16.83 1.65 -27.79
N LYS A 296 -16.43 0.40 -27.49
CA LYS A 296 -17.14 -0.80 -27.96
C LYS A 296 -18.45 -1.05 -27.21
N PHE A 297 -18.51 -0.73 -25.92
CA PHE A 297 -19.66 -0.96 -25.04
C PHE A 297 -20.07 0.32 -24.29
N PRO A 298 -20.45 1.40 -25.02
CA PRO A 298 -20.63 2.73 -24.43
C PRO A 298 -21.74 2.81 -23.38
N ASP A 299 -22.72 1.89 -23.44
CA ASP A 299 -23.82 1.84 -22.47
C ASP A 299 -23.52 0.96 -21.24
N LYS A 300 -22.37 0.24 -21.25
CA LYS A 300 -21.98 -0.70 -20.19
C LYS A 300 -20.66 -0.37 -19.48
N LEU A 301 -19.69 0.22 -20.19
CA LEU A 301 -18.38 0.52 -19.60
C LEU A 301 -18.05 2.00 -19.72
N LYS A 302 -17.54 2.58 -18.63
CA LYS A 302 -16.98 3.92 -18.58
C LYS A 302 -15.61 3.92 -17.91
N ALA A 303 -14.66 4.63 -18.50
CA ALA A 303 -13.28 4.67 -18.06
C ALA A 303 -12.75 6.10 -17.92
N ASN A 304 -12.56 6.55 -16.69
CA ASN A 304 -11.92 7.81 -16.39
C ASN A 304 -10.43 7.60 -16.15
N ILE A 305 -9.62 7.97 -17.15
CA ILE A 305 -8.16 7.73 -17.17
C ILE A 305 -7.43 8.91 -16.54
N TYR A 306 -7.57 9.02 -15.23
CA TYR A 306 -6.89 10.01 -14.38
C TYR A 306 -7.00 9.62 -12.91
N TYR A 307 -6.28 10.34 -12.05
CA TYR A 307 -6.43 10.23 -10.60
C TYR A 307 -7.42 11.28 -10.09
N ASN A 308 -8.44 10.84 -9.36
CA ASN A 308 -9.37 11.75 -8.67
C ASN A 308 -9.86 11.13 -7.35
N ASN A 309 -9.42 11.74 -6.25
CA ASN A 309 -9.77 11.25 -4.91
C ASN A 309 -11.27 11.41 -4.61
N GLU A 310 -11.87 12.56 -4.91
CA GLU A 310 -13.30 12.79 -4.66
C GLU A 310 -14.19 11.80 -5.42
N GLU A 311 -13.85 11.53 -6.67
CA GLU A 311 -14.58 10.60 -7.51
C GLU A 311 -14.47 9.15 -7.00
N SER A 312 -13.32 8.77 -6.44
CA SER A 312 -13.14 7.45 -5.84
C SER A 312 -14.12 7.20 -4.70
N HIS A 313 -14.39 8.19 -3.85
CA HIS A 313 -15.40 8.10 -2.79
C HIS A 313 -16.80 7.81 -3.35
N LYS A 314 -17.18 8.51 -4.45
CA LYS A 314 -18.47 8.30 -5.13
C LYS A 314 -18.57 6.91 -5.75
N ILE A 315 -17.48 6.40 -6.31
CA ILE A 315 -17.42 5.04 -6.86
C ILE A 315 -17.58 4.01 -5.75
N TYR A 316 -16.82 4.10 -4.65
CA TYR A 316 -16.98 3.18 -3.52
C TYR A 316 -18.39 3.23 -2.92
N ALA A 317 -19.05 4.39 -2.92
CA ALA A 317 -20.40 4.51 -2.42
C ALA A 317 -21.48 4.02 -3.39
N GLY A 318 -21.25 4.10 -4.69
CA GLY A 318 -22.26 3.81 -5.72
C GLY A 318 -22.12 2.44 -6.39
N ALA A 319 -20.92 1.86 -6.45
CA ALA A 319 -20.70 0.53 -7.01
C ALA A 319 -21.24 -0.59 -6.10
N ASP A 320 -21.54 -1.74 -6.69
CA ASP A 320 -21.95 -2.95 -5.96
C ASP A 320 -20.75 -3.86 -5.69
N PHE A 321 -19.83 -3.95 -6.64
CA PHE A 321 -18.64 -4.78 -6.56
C PHE A 321 -17.38 -4.01 -6.91
N LEU A 322 -16.26 -4.38 -6.25
CA LEU A 322 -14.92 -3.89 -6.58
C LEU A 322 -14.07 -5.05 -7.10
N MET A 323 -13.56 -4.94 -8.33
CA MET A 323 -12.70 -5.95 -8.95
C MET A 323 -11.23 -5.71 -8.58
N MET A 324 -10.56 -6.71 -8.03
CA MET A 324 -9.13 -6.68 -7.70
C MET A 324 -8.47 -8.03 -8.05
N PRO A 325 -8.32 -8.37 -9.35
CA PRO A 325 -7.71 -9.62 -9.79
C PRO A 325 -6.17 -9.58 -9.74
N SER A 326 -5.58 -8.93 -8.75
CA SER A 326 -4.16 -8.64 -8.65
C SER A 326 -3.27 -9.89 -8.71
N ILE A 327 -2.16 -9.81 -9.47
CA ILE A 327 -1.14 -10.88 -9.54
C ILE A 327 -0.39 -10.95 -8.20
N PHE A 328 -0.08 -9.81 -7.62
CA PHE A 328 0.35 -9.69 -6.23
C PHE A 328 -0.17 -8.39 -5.63
N GLU A 329 -0.51 -8.43 -4.35
CA GLU A 329 -1.03 -7.27 -3.61
C GLU A 329 -0.53 -7.34 -2.16
N PRO A 330 0.54 -6.65 -1.80
CA PRO A 330 1.12 -6.75 -0.45
C PRO A 330 0.09 -6.58 0.66
N CYS A 331 -0.71 -5.53 0.60
CA CYS A 331 -1.82 -5.29 1.51
C CYS A 331 -3.15 -5.13 0.76
N GLY A 332 -3.17 -4.18 -0.17
CA GLY A 332 -4.41 -3.62 -0.70
C GLY A 332 -5.11 -2.73 0.33
N ILE A 333 -5.58 -1.58 -0.14
CA ILE A 333 -6.36 -0.63 0.66
C ILE A 333 -7.76 -0.48 0.07
N SER A 334 -7.87 -0.57 -1.24
CA SER A 334 -9.14 -0.36 -1.96
C SER A 334 -10.24 -1.33 -1.53
N GLN A 335 -9.92 -2.61 -1.25
CA GLN A 335 -10.90 -3.57 -0.73
C GLN A 335 -11.38 -3.23 0.67
N LEU A 336 -10.49 -2.67 1.53
CA LEU A 336 -10.85 -2.26 2.89
C LEU A 336 -11.83 -1.08 2.84
N ILE A 337 -11.56 -0.12 1.95
CA ILE A 337 -12.44 1.02 1.70
C ILE A 337 -13.77 0.53 1.11
N ALA A 338 -13.73 -0.30 0.06
CA ALA A 338 -14.93 -0.85 -0.56
C ALA A 338 -15.85 -1.53 0.47
N MET A 339 -15.30 -2.41 1.30
CA MET A 339 -16.04 -3.08 2.37
C MET A 339 -16.67 -2.07 3.34
N ARG A 340 -15.94 -1.01 3.71
CA ARG A 340 -16.47 0.04 4.59
C ARG A 340 -17.68 0.76 4.00
N TYR A 341 -17.75 0.86 2.65
CA TYR A 341 -18.86 1.45 1.90
C TYR A 341 -19.91 0.43 1.46
N GLY A 342 -19.82 -0.83 1.90
CA GLY A 342 -20.74 -1.90 1.49
C GLY A 342 -20.65 -2.25 0.00
N THR A 343 -19.51 -1.96 -0.62
CA THR A 343 -19.14 -2.42 -1.95
C THR A 343 -18.34 -3.70 -1.80
N ILE A 344 -18.80 -4.77 -2.42
CA ILE A 344 -18.33 -6.13 -2.17
C ILE A 344 -17.09 -6.39 -3.02
N PRO A 345 -15.92 -6.72 -2.43
CA PRO A 345 -14.72 -7.02 -3.20
C PRO A 345 -14.81 -8.38 -3.88
N VAL A 346 -14.35 -8.44 -5.14
CA VAL A 346 -14.09 -9.65 -5.92
C VAL A 346 -12.60 -9.70 -6.20
N VAL A 347 -11.85 -10.58 -5.53
CA VAL A 347 -10.40 -10.52 -5.45
C VAL A 347 -9.73 -11.84 -5.82
N ARG A 348 -8.46 -11.77 -6.23
CA ARG A 348 -7.60 -12.94 -6.21
C ARG A 348 -6.99 -13.12 -4.80
N GLU A 349 -6.87 -14.36 -4.35
CA GLU A 349 -6.30 -14.71 -3.05
C GLU A 349 -4.79 -14.54 -3.05
N THR A 350 -4.30 -13.32 -2.81
CA THR A 350 -2.88 -13.00 -2.69
C THR A 350 -2.67 -11.91 -1.63
N GLY A 351 -1.56 -11.97 -0.92
CA GLY A 351 -1.16 -11.00 0.10
C GLY A 351 -2.31 -10.57 1.01
N GLY A 352 -2.47 -9.27 1.18
CA GLY A 352 -3.51 -8.73 2.05
C GLY A 352 -4.94 -8.92 1.55
N LEU A 353 -5.15 -9.21 0.27
CA LEU A 353 -6.48 -9.57 -0.22
C LEU A 353 -6.97 -10.88 0.39
N ARG A 354 -6.07 -11.88 0.50
CA ARG A 354 -6.37 -13.16 1.16
C ARG A 354 -6.61 -13.00 2.66
N ASP A 355 -5.88 -12.07 3.32
CA ASP A 355 -6.03 -11.83 4.76
C ASP A 355 -7.34 -11.11 5.11
N THR A 356 -7.88 -10.32 4.18
CA THR A 356 -8.98 -9.38 4.48
C THR A 356 -10.30 -9.73 3.82
N VAL A 357 -10.29 -10.50 2.73
CA VAL A 357 -11.49 -10.89 1.99
C VAL A 357 -11.71 -12.39 2.10
N GLN A 358 -12.79 -12.76 2.78
CA GLN A 358 -13.26 -14.13 2.87
C GLN A 358 -14.41 -14.34 1.88
N SER A 359 -14.28 -15.37 1.03
CA SER A 359 -15.32 -15.71 0.06
C SER A 359 -16.62 -16.11 0.79
N PHE A 360 -17.74 -15.56 0.34
CA PHE A 360 -19.04 -15.80 0.97
C PHE A 360 -19.45 -17.27 0.87
N ASN A 361 -19.91 -17.81 1.98
CA ASN A 361 -20.46 -19.15 2.07
C ASN A 361 -21.99 -19.06 2.26
N GLU A 362 -22.73 -19.53 1.29
CA GLU A 362 -24.20 -19.48 1.26
C GLU A 362 -24.90 -20.30 2.34
N PHE A 363 -24.21 -21.28 2.95
CA PHE A 363 -24.75 -22.12 4.01
C PHE A 363 -24.52 -21.48 5.40
N SER A 364 -23.28 -21.07 5.70
CA SER A 364 -22.98 -20.44 7.00
C SER A 364 -23.34 -18.96 7.05
N LYS A 365 -23.59 -18.31 5.89
CA LYS A 365 -23.81 -16.86 5.73
C LYS A 365 -22.62 -16.02 6.18
N GLU A 366 -21.44 -16.62 6.24
CA GLU A 366 -20.17 -15.96 6.55
C GLU A 366 -19.46 -15.54 5.27
N GLY A 367 -18.51 -14.61 5.40
CA GLY A 367 -17.76 -14.04 4.30
C GLY A 367 -18.21 -12.63 3.93
N ASN A 368 -17.29 -11.85 3.38
CA ASN A 368 -17.43 -10.41 3.13
C ASN A 368 -17.11 -10.02 1.69
N GLY A 369 -16.92 -11.01 0.80
CA GLY A 369 -16.57 -10.81 -0.60
C GLY A 369 -16.60 -12.09 -1.39
N PHE A 370 -15.94 -12.07 -2.56
CA PHE A 370 -15.74 -13.23 -3.41
C PHE A 370 -14.27 -13.34 -3.77
N SER A 371 -13.75 -14.57 -3.85
CA SER A 371 -12.35 -14.78 -4.16
C SER A 371 -12.12 -15.95 -5.10
N PHE A 372 -10.99 -15.92 -5.81
CA PHE A 372 -10.45 -17.00 -6.61
C PHE A 372 -8.93 -17.12 -6.40
N THR A 373 -8.37 -18.30 -6.59
CA THR A 373 -6.98 -18.59 -6.21
C THR A 373 -6.00 -18.49 -7.38
N ASN A 374 -6.35 -19.08 -8.54
CA ASN A 374 -5.42 -19.20 -9.65
C ASN A 374 -5.26 -17.88 -10.42
N ILE A 375 -4.07 -17.63 -10.98
CA ILE A 375 -3.88 -16.56 -11.97
C ILE A 375 -4.49 -17.04 -13.29
N ASN A 376 -5.83 -17.04 -13.36
CA ASN A 376 -6.59 -17.57 -14.46
C ASN A 376 -7.81 -16.70 -14.77
N ALA A 377 -7.96 -16.30 -16.03
CA ALA A 377 -9.02 -15.40 -16.46
C ALA A 377 -10.42 -16.05 -16.35
N HIS A 378 -10.54 -17.34 -16.58
CA HIS A 378 -11.82 -18.05 -16.47
C HIS A 378 -12.26 -18.22 -15.01
N ASP A 379 -11.31 -18.45 -14.08
CA ASP A 379 -11.62 -18.46 -12.64
C ASP A 379 -12.13 -17.11 -12.18
N PHE A 380 -11.52 -16.03 -12.69
CA PHE A 380 -11.98 -14.67 -12.42
C PHE A 380 -13.39 -14.44 -13.00
N LEU A 381 -13.63 -14.77 -14.27
CA LEU A 381 -14.96 -14.64 -14.89
C LEU A 381 -16.03 -15.44 -14.16
N TYR A 382 -15.71 -16.70 -13.78
CA TYR A 382 -16.62 -17.51 -12.99
C TYR A 382 -16.97 -16.85 -11.65
N THR A 383 -15.97 -16.25 -10.98
CA THR A 383 -16.18 -15.56 -9.70
C THR A 383 -17.03 -14.31 -9.86
N LEU A 384 -16.87 -13.55 -10.96
CA LEU A 384 -17.74 -12.42 -11.29
C LEU A 384 -19.20 -12.90 -11.52
N ARG A 385 -19.40 -13.97 -12.28
CA ARG A 385 -20.72 -14.56 -12.51
C ARG A 385 -21.37 -15.07 -11.23
N ARG A 386 -20.56 -15.67 -10.34
CA ARG A 386 -21.02 -16.06 -9.00
C ARG A 386 -21.47 -14.84 -8.20
N ALA A 387 -20.70 -13.76 -8.21
CA ALA A 387 -21.09 -12.50 -7.54
C ALA A 387 -22.40 -11.94 -8.09
N ILE A 388 -22.60 -11.94 -9.41
CA ILE A 388 -23.84 -11.54 -10.07
C ILE A 388 -25.03 -12.38 -9.59
N SER A 389 -24.87 -13.70 -9.44
CA SER A 389 -25.95 -14.57 -8.97
C SER A 389 -26.45 -14.21 -7.56
N PHE A 390 -25.55 -13.73 -6.71
CA PHE A 390 -25.92 -13.25 -5.36
C PHE A 390 -26.52 -11.85 -5.37
N TYR A 391 -26.20 -10.99 -6.32
CA TYR A 391 -26.76 -9.65 -6.42
C TYR A 391 -28.29 -9.66 -6.48
N TYR A 392 -28.88 -10.64 -7.13
CA TYR A 392 -30.31 -10.77 -7.34
C TYR A 392 -31.05 -11.58 -6.27
N ASN A 393 -30.37 -11.92 -5.15
CA ASN A 393 -31.00 -12.65 -4.05
C ASN A 393 -30.79 -11.97 -2.70
N ASP A 394 -31.52 -12.44 -1.67
CA ASP A 394 -31.51 -11.84 -0.32
C ASP A 394 -30.13 -11.91 0.36
N ASP A 395 -29.26 -12.82 -0.06
CA ASP A 395 -27.92 -12.97 0.51
C ASP A 395 -27.01 -11.77 0.19
N PHE A 396 -27.30 -11.03 -0.88
CA PHE A 396 -26.51 -9.83 -1.22
C PHE A 396 -26.43 -8.85 -0.06
N LYS A 397 -27.57 -8.60 0.58
CA LYS A 397 -27.63 -7.73 1.76
C LYS A 397 -26.78 -8.26 2.91
N ILE A 398 -26.79 -9.58 3.12
CA ILE A 398 -25.99 -10.22 4.19
C ILE A 398 -24.50 -9.99 3.91
N ILE A 399 -24.06 -10.17 2.67
CA ILE A 399 -22.66 -9.96 2.27
C ILE A 399 -22.25 -8.48 2.47
N GLN A 400 -23.13 -7.54 2.09
CA GLN A 400 -22.89 -6.12 2.32
C GLN A 400 -22.75 -5.79 3.81
N GLU A 401 -23.63 -6.35 4.64
CA GLU A 401 -23.57 -6.16 6.09
C GLU A 401 -22.27 -6.74 6.68
N ASN A 402 -21.87 -7.95 6.25
CA ASN A 402 -20.62 -8.58 6.67
C ASN A 402 -19.41 -7.73 6.27
N ALA A 403 -19.39 -7.21 5.04
CA ALA A 403 -18.35 -6.32 4.55
C ALA A 403 -18.24 -5.05 5.41
N MET A 404 -19.36 -4.36 5.66
CA MET A 404 -19.36 -3.14 6.47
C MET A 404 -19.05 -3.36 7.96
N LYS A 405 -19.27 -4.57 8.48
CA LYS A 405 -18.91 -4.96 9.86
C LYS A 405 -17.45 -5.36 10.02
N SER A 406 -16.72 -5.54 8.92
CA SER A 406 -15.29 -5.89 8.94
C SER A 406 -14.48 -4.77 9.60
N LYS A 407 -13.68 -5.16 10.62
CA LYS A 407 -12.84 -4.22 11.36
C LYS A 407 -11.49 -4.05 10.64
N ASN A 408 -11.39 -2.99 9.86
CA ASN A 408 -10.22 -2.70 9.03
C ASN A 408 -9.62 -1.31 9.35
N ASP A 409 -9.74 -0.86 10.60
CA ASP A 409 -9.16 0.39 11.08
C ASP A 409 -7.72 0.22 11.57
N TRP A 410 -7.02 1.35 11.70
CA TRP A 410 -5.65 1.40 12.21
C TRP A 410 -5.55 1.00 13.71
N GLU A 411 -6.65 1.01 14.47
CA GLU A 411 -6.59 0.66 15.89
C GLU A 411 -6.13 -0.78 16.11
N LYS A 412 -6.61 -1.70 15.27
CA LYS A 412 -6.17 -3.11 15.31
C LYS A 412 -4.68 -3.23 14.99
N SER A 413 -4.25 -2.63 13.88
CA SER A 413 -2.86 -2.69 13.42
C SER A 413 -1.91 -2.02 14.44
N ALA A 414 -2.31 -0.90 15.02
CA ALA A 414 -1.53 -0.20 16.04
C ALA A 414 -1.31 -1.09 17.29
N LYS A 415 -2.32 -1.85 17.71
CA LYS A 415 -2.17 -2.79 18.83
C LYS A 415 -1.16 -3.91 18.51
N GLU A 416 -1.16 -4.43 17.28
CA GLU A 416 -0.19 -5.44 16.84
C GLU A 416 1.24 -4.85 16.79
N TYR A 417 1.41 -3.59 16.36
CA TYR A 417 2.70 -2.88 16.42
C TYR A 417 3.17 -2.61 17.85
N ILE A 418 2.29 -2.17 18.75
CA ILE A 418 2.61 -1.97 20.18
C ILE A 418 3.11 -3.27 20.79
N GLN A 419 2.40 -4.39 20.55
CA GLN A 419 2.83 -5.69 21.03
C GLN A 419 4.24 -6.07 20.51
N LEU A 420 4.50 -5.84 19.22
CA LEU A 420 5.80 -6.09 18.59
C LEU A 420 6.89 -5.24 19.25
N TYR A 421 6.63 -3.97 19.53
CA TYR A 421 7.59 -3.08 20.22
C TYR A 421 7.87 -3.55 21.66
N GLU A 422 6.85 -3.91 22.41
CA GLU A 422 7.00 -4.44 23.76
C GLU A 422 7.81 -5.75 23.80
N GLU A 423 7.71 -6.60 22.78
CA GLU A 423 8.47 -7.84 22.66
C GLU A 423 9.98 -7.61 22.46
N ILE A 424 10.37 -6.54 21.76
CA ILE A 424 11.78 -6.29 21.44
C ILE A 424 12.52 -5.44 22.48
N ILE A 425 11.78 -4.70 23.31
CA ILE A 425 12.37 -3.89 24.39
C ILE A 425 12.68 -4.77 25.63
N LYS A 426 11.93 -5.84 25.82
CA LYS A 426 12.16 -6.83 26.89
C LYS A 426 13.44 -7.64 26.65
#